data_4629f1974e86a50ae5866b19598be73a
#
_entry.id   4629f1974e86a50ae5866b19598be73a
#
_cell.length_a   1.000
_cell.length_b   1.000
_cell.length_c   1.000
_cell.angle_alpha   90.00
_cell.angle_beta   90.00
_cell.angle_gamma   90.00
#
_symmetry.space_group_name_H-M   'P 1'
#
loop_
_entity.id
_entity.type
_entity.pdbx_description
1 polymer ?
#
loop_
_entity_poly.entity_id
_entity_poly.type
_entity_poly.pdbx_seq_one_letter_code
_entity_poly.pdbx_strand_id
1 'polypeptide(L)'
;MENTNSKPFVNIEQGVFTSQKLQVAMDQAFRVPIFLSTVNTLNQLQQQFLDRLIFELEQALLFPRTIPRSDQYPESPLTSIRRMILSSYGLVAINFQRFFVQGVKTNVGPFSPDTPFWEGTPFSQIEPAMGYQYGLPLLLIRETGTDVNRGIWQIGNAPFLILDWNSETQSIDSFFSSVSWRQFFANWTAHVRNGYYLQTEPAFKY
;
A
#
# COMPACT_ATOMS: atom_id res chain seq x y z
N MET A 1 -34.37 -1.44 -59.61
CA MET A 1 -32.98 -1.11 -59.40
C MET A 1 -32.95 -0.03 -58.34
N GLU A 2 -32.93 -0.40 -57.06
CA GLU A 2 -32.76 0.54 -55.94
C GLU A 2 -31.47 0.19 -55.25
N ASN A 3 -30.57 1.14 -55.29
CA ASN A 3 -29.23 1.04 -54.74
C ASN A 3 -29.24 1.69 -53.35
N THR A 4 -29.45 0.90 -52.30
CA THR A 4 -29.37 1.38 -50.92
C THR A 4 -27.93 1.30 -50.42
N ASN A 5 -27.24 2.42 -50.52
CA ASN A 5 -25.92 2.65 -49.98
C ASN A 5 -26.04 2.92 -48.46
N SER A 6 -26.02 1.87 -47.63
CA SER A 6 -25.96 2.00 -46.19
C SER A 6 -24.51 2.21 -45.76
N LYS A 7 -24.16 3.44 -45.35
CA LYS A 7 -22.89 3.75 -44.69
C LYS A 7 -22.84 3.01 -43.35
N PRO A 8 -21.70 2.40 -42.98
CA PRO A 8 -21.59 1.77 -41.68
C PRO A 8 -21.59 2.86 -40.58
N PHE A 9 -22.48 2.74 -39.62
CA PHE A 9 -22.43 3.51 -38.39
C PHE A 9 -21.15 3.14 -37.64
N VAL A 10 -20.20 4.05 -37.60
CA VAL A 10 -19.02 3.93 -36.73
C VAL A 10 -19.49 4.13 -35.30
N ASN A 11 -19.39 3.10 -34.50
CA ASN A 11 -19.82 3.08 -33.12
C ASN A 11 -18.84 3.95 -32.29
N ILE A 12 -19.16 5.22 -32.09
CA ILE A 12 -18.35 6.22 -31.38
C ILE A 12 -18.08 5.79 -29.96
N GLU A 13 -18.98 5.05 -29.32
CA GLU A 13 -18.82 4.55 -27.95
C GLU A 13 -17.64 3.59 -27.79
N GLN A 14 -17.36 2.73 -28.77
CA GLN A 14 -16.21 1.81 -28.69
C GLN A 14 -14.87 2.55 -28.81
N GLY A 15 -14.81 3.63 -29.58
CA GLY A 15 -13.61 4.46 -29.74
C GLY A 15 -13.26 5.24 -28.46
N VAL A 16 -14.25 5.78 -27.77
CA VAL A 16 -14.06 6.52 -26.50
C VAL A 16 -13.62 5.59 -25.38
N PHE A 17 -14.21 4.40 -25.28
CA PHE A 17 -13.82 3.39 -24.28
C PHE A 17 -12.39 2.88 -24.47
N THR A 18 -11.94 2.75 -25.71
CA THR A 18 -10.56 2.33 -26.05
C THR A 18 -9.57 3.43 -25.72
N SER A 19 -9.91 4.70 -25.98
CA SER A 19 -9.06 5.85 -25.67
C SER A 19 -8.88 6.05 -24.17
N GLN A 20 -9.95 5.92 -23.36
CA GLN A 20 -9.85 6.00 -21.90
C GLN A 20 -9.01 4.88 -21.31
N LYS A 21 -9.17 3.64 -21.77
CA LYS A 21 -8.32 2.51 -21.31
C LYS A 21 -6.87 2.71 -21.69
N LEU A 22 -6.60 3.25 -22.85
CA LEU A 22 -5.24 3.55 -23.31
C LEU A 22 -4.63 4.67 -22.47
N GLN A 23 -5.39 5.72 -22.17
CA GLN A 23 -4.94 6.84 -21.33
C GLN A 23 -4.61 6.35 -19.92
N VAL A 24 -5.49 5.56 -19.29
CA VAL A 24 -5.23 4.96 -17.95
C VAL A 24 -3.99 4.07 -17.98
N ALA A 25 -3.80 3.26 -19.03
CA ALA A 25 -2.60 2.42 -19.15
C ALA A 25 -1.33 3.26 -19.36
N MET A 26 -1.38 4.35 -20.11
CA MET A 26 -0.27 5.28 -20.28
C MET A 26 0.05 6.00 -18.97
N ASP A 27 -0.94 6.50 -18.25
CA ASP A 27 -0.74 7.16 -16.97
C ASP A 27 -0.08 6.22 -15.93
N GLN A 28 -0.44 4.93 -15.95
CA GLN A 28 0.18 3.93 -15.09
C GLN A 28 1.64 3.63 -15.48
N ALA A 29 1.97 3.64 -16.77
CA ALA A 29 3.31 3.35 -17.27
C ALA A 29 4.38 4.37 -16.80
N PHE A 30 3.97 5.58 -16.43
CA PHE A 30 4.87 6.62 -15.92
C PHE A 30 4.97 6.69 -14.40
N ARG A 31 4.24 5.83 -13.68
CA ARG A 31 4.24 5.81 -12.21
C ARG A 31 5.14 4.69 -11.69
N VAL A 32 5.87 5.00 -10.63
CA VAL A 32 6.75 4.02 -9.99
C VAL A 32 5.91 3.01 -9.19
N PRO A 33 5.97 1.70 -9.48
CA PRO A 33 5.19 0.71 -8.77
C PRO A 33 5.68 0.53 -7.33
N ILE A 34 4.75 0.56 -6.39
CA ILE A 34 4.98 0.28 -4.98
C ILE A 34 3.97 -0.77 -4.50
N PHE A 35 4.35 -1.57 -3.51
CA PHE A 35 3.44 -2.51 -2.88
C PHE A 35 2.70 -1.83 -1.72
N LEU A 36 1.36 -1.86 -1.75
CA LEU A 36 0.49 -1.38 -0.69
C LEU A 36 -0.09 -2.57 0.07
N SER A 37 0.49 -2.83 1.24
CA SER A 37 0.05 -3.86 2.18
C SER A 37 -1.08 -3.31 3.06
N THR A 38 -2.27 -3.86 2.92
CA THR A 38 -3.46 -3.48 3.67
C THR A 38 -4.43 -4.65 3.80
N VAL A 39 -5.38 -4.53 4.71
CA VAL A 39 -6.44 -5.53 4.88
C VAL A 39 -7.55 -5.36 3.84
N ASN A 40 -8.20 -6.46 3.47
CA ASN A 40 -9.25 -6.45 2.45
C ASN A 40 -10.61 -5.98 2.97
N THR A 41 -10.87 -6.13 4.28
CA THR A 41 -12.13 -5.74 4.90
C THR A 41 -11.87 -4.58 5.85
N LEU A 42 -12.39 -3.42 5.51
CA LEU A 42 -12.23 -2.16 6.24
C LEU A 42 -13.58 -1.66 6.74
N ASN A 43 -13.58 -0.96 7.86
CA ASN A 43 -14.72 -0.12 8.22
C ASN A 43 -14.73 1.16 7.37
N GLN A 44 -15.80 1.94 7.46
CA GLN A 44 -15.96 3.14 6.63
C GLN A 44 -14.82 4.17 6.82
N LEU A 45 -14.39 4.40 8.06
CA LEU A 45 -13.33 5.36 8.37
C LEU A 45 -11.97 4.89 7.86
N GLN A 46 -11.66 3.60 8.04
CA GLN A 46 -10.45 2.98 7.51
C GLN A 46 -10.43 3.01 5.97
N GLN A 47 -11.57 2.80 5.31
CA GLN A 47 -11.67 2.92 3.86
C GLN A 47 -11.39 4.35 3.40
N GLN A 48 -11.97 5.36 4.05
CA GLN A 48 -11.70 6.77 3.75
C GLN A 48 -10.22 7.13 3.94
N PHE A 49 -9.59 6.60 4.99
CA PHE A 49 -8.16 6.79 5.21
C PHE A 49 -7.33 6.16 4.08
N LEU A 50 -7.66 4.93 3.68
CA LEU A 50 -6.99 4.22 2.60
C LEU A 50 -7.15 4.96 1.26
N ASP A 51 -8.36 5.43 0.96
CA ASP A 51 -8.64 6.19 -0.27
C ASP A 51 -7.82 7.48 -0.33
N ARG A 52 -7.70 8.19 0.81
CA ARG A 52 -6.85 9.37 0.90
C ARG A 52 -5.36 9.02 0.75
N LEU A 53 -4.88 7.94 1.34
CA LEU A 53 -3.50 7.49 1.16
C LEU A 53 -3.20 7.16 -0.31
N ILE A 54 -4.09 6.43 -0.97
CA ILE A 54 -3.95 6.12 -2.41
C ILE A 54 -3.85 7.42 -3.22
N PHE A 55 -4.70 8.40 -2.93
CA PHE A 55 -4.63 9.71 -3.58
C PHE A 55 -3.26 10.39 -3.38
N GLU A 56 -2.72 10.43 -2.14
CA GLU A 56 -1.39 11.00 -1.86
C GLU A 56 -0.25 10.27 -2.63
N LEU A 57 -0.33 8.94 -2.70
CA LEU A 57 0.62 8.12 -3.46
C LEU A 57 0.55 8.44 -4.97
N GLU A 58 -0.64 8.55 -5.52
CA GLU A 58 -0.85 8.86 -6.94
C GLU A 58 -0.41 10.29 -7.29
N GLN A 59 -0.64 11.27 -6.41
CA GLN A 59 -0.14 12.63 -6.57
C GLN A 59 1.39 12.68 -6.58
N ALA A 60 2.03 11.74 -5.88
CA ALA A 60 3.47 11.56 -5.90
C ALA A 60 3.99 10.72 -7.09
N LEU A 61 3.18 10.48 -8.12
CA LEU A 61 3.50 9.65 -9.29
C LEU A 61 3.94 8.24 -8.92
N LEU A 62 3.35 7.67 -7.87
CA LEU A 62 3.50 6.28 -7.48
C LEU A 62 2.28 5.47 -7.94
N PHE A 63 2.49 4.20 -8.21
CA PHE A 63 1.42 3.26 -8.56
C PHE A 63 1.26 2.23 -7.42
N PRO A 64 0.27 2.43 -6.51
CA PRO A 64 0.02 1.50 -5.43
C PRO A 64 -0.62 0.21 -5.96
N ARG A 65 0.09 -0.90 -5.77
CA ARG A 65 -0.35 -2.24 -6.14
C ARG A 65 -0.71 -3.02 -4.89
N THR A 66 -1.83 -3.73 -4.89
CA THR A 66 -2.30 -4.52 -3.75
C THR A 66 -3.02 -5.79 -4.21
N ILE A 67 -2.89 -6.88 -3.45
CA ILE A 67 -3.54 -8.17 -3.71
C ILE A 67 -4.82 -8.24 -2.85
N PRO A 68 -5.96 -8.63 -3.42
CA PRO A 68 -6.24 -9.00 -4.82
C PRO A 68 -6.79 -7.85 -5.68
N ARG A 69 -6.74 -6.58 -5.23
CA ARG A 69 -7.48 -5.49 -5.88
C ARG A 69 -6.88 -5.05 -7.23
N SER A 70 -5.57 -4.75 -7.26
CA SER A 70 -4.91 -4.35 -8.51
C SER A 70 -4.26 -5.52 -9.23
N ASP A 71 -3.86 -6.54 -8.48
CA ASP A 71 -3.15 -7.71 -9.00
C ASP A 71 -3.78 -9.00 -8.48
N GLN A 72 -3.94 -9.98 -9.36
CA GLN A 72 -4.41 -11.32 -9.03
C GLN A 72 -3.45 -12.34 -9.62
N TYR A 73 -3.02 -13.26 -8.77
CA TYR A 73 -2.13 -14.34 -9.18
C TYR A 73 -2.73 -15.69 -8.82
N PRO A 74 -2.60 -16.71 -9.68
CA PRO A 74 -3.09 -18.06 -9.42
C PRO A 74 -2.27 -18.84 -8.39
N GLU A 75 -1.23 -18.24 -7.88
CA GLU A 75 -0.25 -18.84 -6.97
C GLU A 75 -0.71 -18.76 -5.50
N SER A 76 0.03 -19.45 -4.62
CA SER A 76 -0.20 -19.34 -3.18
C SER A 76 0.01 -17.89 -2.69
N PRO A 77 -0.67 -17.47 -1.60
CA PRO A 77 -0.58 -16.08 -1.10
C PRO A 77 0.85 -15.59 -0.88
N LEU A 78 1.72 -16.40 -0.27
CA LEU A 78 3.11 -16.00 -0.02
C LEU A 78 3.93 -15.85 -1.31
N THR A 79 3.66 -16.68 -2.32
CA THR A 79 4.31 -16.55 -3.64
C THR A 79 3.86 -15.27 -4.35
N SER A 80 2.56 -14.97 -4.28
CA SER A 80 1.99 -13.74 -4.84
C SER A 80 2.57 -12.49 -4.18
N ILE A 81 2.68 -12.48 -2.85
CA ILE A 81 3.32 -11.41 -2.07
C ILE A 81 4.78 -11.24 -2.48
N ARG A 82 5.53 -12.34 -2.56
CA ARG A 82 6.92 -12.30 -3.00
C ARG A 82 7.06 -11.68 -4.39
N ARG A 83 6.19 -12.04 -5.33
CA ARG A 83 6.18 -11.47 -6.68
C ARG A 83 5.91 -9.97 -6.65
N MET A 84 4.94 -9.52 -5.83
CA MET A 84 4.64 -8.10 -5.64
C MET A 84 5.85 -7.32 -5.11
N ILE A 85 6.52 -7.85 -4.09
CA ILE A 85 7.73 -7.26 -3.50
C ILE A 85 8.83 -7.13 -4.53
N LEU A 86 9.13 -8.21 -5.28
CA LEU A 86 10.18 -8.22 -6.30
C LEU A 86 9.90 -7.32 -7.51
N SER A 87 8.66 -6.91 -7.71
CA SER A 87 8.22 -6.02 -8.80
C SER A 87 7.82 -4.63 -8.33
N SER A 88 8.24 -4.24 -7.13
CA SER A 88 7.96 -2.95 -6.51
C SER A 88 9.25 -2.27 -6.02
N TYR A 89 9.25 -0.95 -5.99
CA TYR A 89 10.41 -0.13 -5.57
C TYR A 89 10.26 0.44 -4.16
N GLY A 90 9.16 0.17 -3.52
CA GLY A 90 8.88 0.52 -2.13
C GLY A 90 7.65 -0.21 -1.62
N LEU A 91 7.47 -0.19 -0.31
CA LEU A 91 6.33 -0.79 0.35
C LEU A 91 5.73 0.19 1.35
N VAL A 92 4.40 0.36 1.27
CA VAL A 92 3.60 1.00 2.31
C VAL A 92 2.79 -0.08 3.01
N ALA A 93 2.88 -0.17 4.33
CA ALA A 93 2.06 -1.09 5.10
C ALA A 93 1.20 -0.32 6.12
N ILE A 94 -0.06 -0.71 6.22
CA ILE A 94 -0.99 -0.16 7.18
C ILE A 94 -1.46 -1.28 8.11
N ASN A 95 -1.23 -1.10 9.41
CA ASN A 95 -1.75 -1.98 10.44
C ASN A 95 -3.03 -1.37 11.04
N PHE A 96 -4.16 -1.74 10.46
CA PHE A 96 -5.48 -1.35 10.96
C PHE A 96 -5.94 -2.25 12.11
N GLN A 97 -6.75 -1.71 13.01
CA GLN A 97 -7.48 -2.46 14.03
C GLN A 97 -8.38 -3.50 13.35
N ARG A 98 -8.20 -4.79 13.66
CA ARG A 98 -8.96 -5.88 13.07
C ARG A 98 -9.62 -6.79 14.07
N PHE A 99 -8.85 -7.30 15.03
CA PHE A 99 -9.33 -8.22 16.07
C PHE A 99 -9.07 -7.62 17.44
N PHE A 100 -10.12 -7.54 18.25
CA PHE A 100 -9.99 -7.05 19.62
C PHE A 100 -9.61 -8.19 20.56
N VAL A 101 -8.47 -8.06 21.22
CA VAL A 101 -7.90 -9.05 22.14
C VAL A 101 -8.10 -8.56 23.57
N GLN A 102 -8.92 -9.25 24.33
CA GLN A 102 -9.20 -8.88 25.74
C GLN A 102 -8.21 -9.46 26.74
N GLY A 103 -7.50 -10.52 26.38
CA GLY A 103 -6.50 -11.14 27.25
C GLY A 103 -5.67 -12.16 26.50
N VAL A 104 -4.41 -12.27 26.89
CA VAL A 104 -3.46 -13.24 26.34
C VAL A 104 -2.98 -14.16 27.45
N LYS A 105 -3.03 -15.47 27.22
CA LYS A 105 -2.38 -16.47 28.05
C LYS A 105 -1.07 -16.88 27.41
N THR A 106 0.00 -16.89 28.20
CA THR A 106 1.31 -17.39 27.79
C THR A 106 1.67 -18.64 28.60
N ASN A 107 2.43 -19.55 28.01
CA ASN A 107 2.96 -20.74 28.68
C ASN A 107 4.29 -20.48 29.37
N VAL A 108 4.84 -19.26 29.28
CA VAL A 108 6.17 -18.89 29.80
C VAL A 108 6.06 -17.65 30.68
N GLY A 109 5.67 -17.84 31.96
CA GLY A 109 5.65 -16.77 32.97
C GLY A 109 4.48 -15.77 32.84
N PRO A 110 4.49 -14.70 33.65
CA PRO A 110 3.36 -13.78 33.77
C PRO A 110 3.33 -12.69 32.70
N PHE A 111 3.55 -13.01 31.44
CA PHE A 111 3.39 -12.05 30.37
C PHE A 111 1.93 -12.05 29.92
N SER A 112 1.14 -11.23 30.58
CA SER A 112 -0.18 -10.82 30.08
C SER A 112 -0.12 -9.30 29.90
N PRO A 113 -0.38 -8.75 28.71
CA PRO A 113 -0.68 -7.34 28.63
C PRO A 113 -1.92 -7.10 29.48
N ASP A 114 -1.80 -6.31 30.55
CA ASP A 114 -2.89 -5.99 31.46
C ASP A 114 -4.00 -5.16 30.76
N THR A 115 -3.74 -4.69 29.57
CA THR A 115 -4.65 -3.85 28.78
C THR A 115 -5.09 -4.55 27.50
N PRO A 116 -6.38 -4.51 27.17
CA PRO A 116 -6.87 -4.95 25.86
C PRO A 116 -6.20 -4.18 24.71
N PHE A 117 -5.99 -4.85 23.59
CA PHE A 117 -5.40 -4.24 22.41
C PHE A 117 -6.08 -4.75 21.14
N TRP A 118 -5.86 -4.03 20.04
CA TRP A 118 -6.26 -4.50 18.73
C TRP A 118 -5.12 -5.22 18.02
N GLU A 119 -5.44 -6.25 17.27
CA GLU A 119 -4.50 -6.96 16.44
C GLU A 119 -4.88 -6.80 14.97
N GLY A 120 -3.88 -6.60 14.10
CA GLY A 120 -4.05 -6.64 12.67
C GLY A 120 -4.18 -8.07 12.15
N THR A 121 -4.02 -8.25 10.84
CA THR A 121 -3.97 -9.60 10.25
C THR A 121 -2.54 -10.17 10.32
N PRO A 122 -2.34 -11.49 10.22
CA PRO A 122 -1.00 -12.07 10.09
C PRO A 122 -0.21 -11.48 8.90
N PHE A 123 -0.88 -11.11 7.82
CA PHE A 123 -0.25 -10.50 6.65
C PHE A 123 0.31 -9.11 6.93
N SER A 124 -0.28 -8.36 7.86
CA SER A 124 0.28 -7.07 8.30
C SER A 124 1.65 -7.21 8.97
N GLN A 125 2.03 -8.41 9.42
CA GLN A 125 3.37 -8.73 9.92
C GLN A 125 4.28 -9.27 8.81
N ILE A 126 3.75 -10.20 8.00
CA ILE A 126 4.52 -10.96 7.00
C ILE A 126 4.97 -10.03 5.85
N GLU A 127 4.05 -9.25 5.29
CA GLU A 127 4.32 -8.46 4.09
C GLU A 127 5.41 -7.40 4.31
N PRO A 128 5.35 -6.55 5.34
CA PRO A 128 6.41 -5.59 5.59
C PRO A 128 7.72 -6.25 6.05
N ALA A 129 7.68 -7.40 6.76
CA ALA A 129 8.88 -8.16 7.11
C ALA A 129 9.58 -8.73 5.87
N MET A 130 8.82 -9.24 4.91
CA MET A 130 9.37 -9.66 3.62
C MET A 130 9.95 -8.47 2.84
N GLY A 131 9.24 -7.32 2.81
CA GLY A 131 9.73 -6.09 2.18
C GLY A 131 11.07 -5.63 2.78
N TYR A 132 11.19 -5.69 4.11
CA TYR A 132 12.45 -5.42 4.81
C TYR A 132 13.57 -6.36 4.38
N GLN A 133 13.30 -7.65 4.37
CA GLN A 133 14.29 -8.67 3.96
C GLN A 133 14.81 -8.46 2.54
N TYR A 134 13.97 -7.93 1.65
CA TYR A 134 14.35 -7.59 0.27
C TYR A 134 14.96 -6.19 0.11
N GLY A 135 15.11 -5.42 1.20
CA GLY A 135 15.73 -4.11 1.18
C GLY A 135 14.85 -3.01 0.57
N LEU A 136 13.54 -3.20 0.50
CA LEU A 136 12.64 -2.14 0.03
C LEU A 136 12.55 -1.00 1.03
N PRO A 137 12.50 0.26 0.58
CA PRO A 137 12.09 1.37 1.41
C PRO A 137 10.69 1.12 1.99
N LEU A 138 10.56 1.18 3.33
CA LEU A 138 9.28 0.92 4.01
C LEU A 138 8.68 2.22 4.56
N LEU A 139 7.38 2.41 4.36
CA LEU A 139 6.55 3.41 5.04
C LEU A 139 5.50 2.66 5.86
N LEU A 140 5.62 2.71 7.18
CA LEU A 140 4.75 2.00 8.11
C LEU A 140 3.77 2.96 8.77
N ILE A 141 2.48 2.65 8.66
CA ILE A 141 1.39 3.41 9.29
C ILE A 141 0.63 2.46 10.20
N ARG A 142 0.33 2.89 11.41
CA ARG A 142 -0.37 2.10 12.40
C ARG A 142 -1.56 2.86 12.94
N GLU A 143 -2.73 2.23 12.96
CA GLU A 143 -3.88 2.72 13.71
C GLU A 143 -3.64 2.55 15.20
N THR A 144 -3.79 3.62 15.97
CA THR A 144 -3.56 3.63 17.43
C THR A 144 -4.42 2.57 18.11
N GLY A 145 -3.88 1.93 19.14
CA GLY A 145 -4.55 0.83 19.86
C GLY A 145 -4.18 -0.56 19.33
N THR A 146 -3.53 -0.66 18.15
CA THR A 146 -2.96 -1.94 17.71
C THR A 146 -1.71 -2.30 18.50
N ASP A 147 -1.43 -3.61 18.60
CA ASP A 147 -0.30 -4.12 19.37
C ASP A 147 1.04 -3.54 18.92
N VAL A 148 1.78 -2.99 19.88
CA VAL A 148 3.07 -2.33 19.68
C VAL A 148 4.25 -3.17 20.20
N ASN A 149 3.96 -4.34 20.77
CA ASN A 149 4.94 -5.14 21.49
C ASN A 149 5.45 -6.35 20.72
N ARG A 150 4.96 -6.57 19.49
CA ARG A 150 5.28 -7.77 18.74
C ARG A 150 5.58 -7.50 17.26
N GLY A 151 6.49 -8.31 16.73
CA GLY A 151 6.80 -8.36 15.30
C GLY A 151 7.41 -7.07 14.76
N ILE A 152 7.12 -6.76 13.51
CA ILE A 152 7.69 -5.59 12.82
C ILE A 152 7.16 -4.25 13.34
N TRP A 153 6.02 -4.26 14.03
CA TRP A 153 5.38 -3.07 14.60
C TRP A 153 5.93 -2.66 15.95
N GLN A 154 6.80 -3.48 16.53
CA GLN A 154 7.49 -3.16 17.77
C GLN A 154 8.60 -2.13 17.52
N ILE A 155 8.55 -1.02 18.24
CA ILE A 155 9.57 0.03 18.17
C ILE A 155 10.93 -0.56 18.56
N GLY A 156 11.93 -0.36 17.72
CA GLY A 156 13.30 -0.83 17.94
C GLY A 156 13.63 -2.19 17.34
N ASN A 157 12.66 -2.97 16.86
CA ASN A 157 12.94 -4.24 16.15
C ASN A 157 13.53 -4.02 14.75
N ALA A 158 13.25 -2.87 14.16
CA ALA A 158 13.79 -2.51 12.85
C ALA A 158 14.04 -1.00 12.80
N PRO A 159 14.95 -0.51 11.95
CA PRO A 159 15.31 0.90 11.87
C PRO A 159 14.25 1.72 11.11
N PHE A 160 12.97 1.47 11.39
CA PHE A 160 11.87 2.19 10.76
C PHE A 160 11.21 3.15 11.73
N LEU A 161 10.70 4.22 11.15
CA LEU A 161 9.77 5.10 11.83
C LEU A 161 8.35 4.66 11.48
N ILE A 162 7.53 4.52 12.49
CA ILE A 162 6.13 4.16 12.38
C ILE A 162 5.31 5.42 12.60
N LEU A 163 4.39 5.71 11.68
CA LEU A 163 3.43 6.81 11.82
C LEU A 163 2.17 6.27 12.49
N ASP A 164 1.83 6.82 13.64
CA ASP A 164 0.58 6.49 14.34
C ASP A 164 -0.56 7.41 13.87
N TRP A 165 -1.68 6.81 13.51
CA TRP A 165 -2.93 7.50 13.24
C TRP A 165 -3.95 7.17 14.32
N ASN A 166 -4.39 8.19 15.05
CA ASN A 166 -5.43 8.02 16.06
C ASN A 166 -6.82 8.23 15.39
N SER A 167 -7.47 7.12 15.04
CA SER A 167 -8.77 7.13 14.38
C SER A 167 -9.92 7.69 15.23
N GLU A 168 -9.75 7.77 16.56
CA GLU A 168 -10.76 8.29 17.47
C GLU A 168 -10.68 9.82 17.63
N THR A 169 -9.48 10.39 17.59
CA THR A 169 -9.25 11.80 17.94
C THR A 169 -8.64 12.64 16.82
N GLN A 170 -8.09 12.00 15.79
CA GLN A 170 -7.41 12.67 14.68
C GLN A 170 -8.17 12.49 13.38
N SER A 171 -8.61 13.57 12.76
CA SER A 171 -9.20 13.51 11.44
C SER A 171 -8.19 13.08 10.38
N ILE A 172 -8.66 12.48 9.31
CA ILE A 172 -7.85 12.05 8.16
C ILE A 172 -7.06 13.24 7.59
N ASP A 173 -7.71 14.37 7.38
CA ASP A 173 -7.05 15.59 6.88
C ASP A 173 -5.97 16.10 7.83
N SER A 174 -6.19 16.03 9.14
CA SER A 174 -5.18 16.40 10.15
C SER A 174 -3.96 15.49 10.10
N PHE A 175 -4.16 14.18 9.90
CA PHE A 175 -3.04 13.24 9.73
C PHE A 175 -2.21 13.59 8.49
N PHE A 176 -2.85 13.70 7.31
CA PHE A 176 -2.17 13.94 6.04
C PHE A 176 -1.61 15.36 5.88
N SER A 177 -2.09 16.33 6.67
CA SER A 177 -1.50 17.68 6.75
C SER A 177 -0.40 17.82 7.80
N SER A 178 -0.16 16.81 8.62
CA SER A 178 0.83 16.86 9.70
C SER A 178 2.26 16.99 9.18
N VAL A 179 3.13 17.60 9.98
CA VAL A 179 4.56 17.73 9.66
C VAL A 179 5.20 16.35 9.56
N SER A 180 4.86 15.44 10.48
CA SER A 180 5.38 14.07 10.48
C SER A 180 5.06 13.35 9.18
N TRP A 181 3.78 13.33 8.76
CA TRP A 181 3.40 12.72 7.48
C TRP A 181 4.22 13.27 6.33
N ARG A 182 4.25 14.59 6.16
CA ARG A 182 4.94 15.24 5.03
C ARG A 182 6.42 14.92 4.98
N GLN A 183 7.11 14.93 6.13
CA GLN A 183 8.53 14.64 6.20
C GLN A 183 8.84 13.18 5.89
N PHE A 184 8.11 12.25 6.52
CA PHE A 184 8.31 10.82 6.31
C PHE A 184 7.95 10.39 4.90
N PHE A 185 6.84 10.89 4.39
CA PHE A 185 6.39 10.59 3.03
C PHE A 185 7.35 11.12 1.97
N ALA A 186 7.83 12.36 2.11
CA ALA A 186 8.81 12.93 1.20
C ALA A 186 10.13 12.15 1.21
N ASN A 187 10.66 11.81 2.40
CA ASN A 187 11.88 11.03 2.53
C ASN A 187 11.74 9.63 1.93
N TRP A 188 10.68 8.91 2.29
CA TRP A 188 10.39 7.60 1.74
C TRP A 188 10.24 7.62 0.21
N THR A 189 9.47 8.58 -0.33
CA THR A 189 9.29 8.75 -1.78
C THR A 189 10.61 9.02 -2.50
N ALA A 190 11.52 9.78 -1.89
CA ALA A 190 12.86 10.01 -2.44
C ALA A 190 13.66 8.70 -2.54
N HIS A 191 13.62 7.85 -1.50
CA HIS A 191 14.27 6.54 -1.52
C HIS A 191 13.67 5.60 -2.58
N VAL A 192 12.34 5.57 -2.71
CA VAL A 192 11.64 4.78 -3.74
C VAL A 192 12.08 5.19 -5.14
N ARG A 193 12.09 6.49 -5.42
CA ARG A 193 12.52 7.02 -6.72
C ARG A 193 13.99 6.77 -7.01
N ASN A 194 14.85 6.94 -6.02
CA ASN A 194 16.27 6.65 -6.18
C ASN A 194 16.50 5.19 -6.53
N GLY A 195 15.83 4.25 -5.84
CA GLY A 195 15.88 2.82 -6.16
C GLY A 195 15.39 2.51 -7.57
N TYR A 196 14.30 3.15 -8.02
CA TYR A 196 13.78 3.01 -9.38
C TYR A 196 14.79 3.51 -10.42
N TYR A 197 15.35 4.71 -10.26
CA TYR A 197 16.29 5.27 -11.22
C TYR A 197 17.58 4.45 -11.30
N LEU A 198 18.14 4.02 -10.17
CA LEU A 198 19.35 3.18 -10.16
C LEU A 198 19.18 1.85 -10.90
N GLN A 199 17.98 1.28 -10.92
CA GLN A 199 17.71 0.01 -11.57
C GLN A 199 17.27 0.15 -13.04
N THR A 200 16.68 1.27 -13.40
CA THR A 200 16.08 1.48 -14.73
C THR A 200 16.86 2.45 -15.60
N GLU A 201 17.76 3.25 -15.02
CA GLU A 201 18.59 4.17 -15.78
C GLU A 201 19.53 3.37 -16.67
N PRO A 202 19.49 3.58 -18.01
CA PRO A 202 20.41 2.89 -18.90
C PRO A 202 21.84 3.36 -18.60
N ALA A 203 22.75 2.40 -18.44
CA ALA A 203 24.18 2.69 -18.30
C ALA A 203 24.71 3.20 -19.65
N PHE A 204 24.53 4.47 -19.96
CA PHE A 204 25.17 5.11 -21.08
C PHE A 204 26.66 5.22 -20.78
N LYS A 205 27.45 4.38 -21.43
CA LYS A 205 28.88 4.59 -21.54
C LYS A 205 29.08 5.55 -22.73
N TYR A 206 29.40 6.81 -22.42
CA TYR A 206 29.91 7.74 -23.42
C TYR A 206 31.39 7.41 -23.69
#